data_c5505b53b344d4ab4572d51de99c5aaa
#
_entry.id   c5505b53b344d4ab4572d51de99c5aaa
#
_cell.length_a   1.000
_cell.length_b   1.000
_cell.length_c   1.000
_cell.angle_alpha   90.00
_cell.angle_beta   90.00
_cell.angle_gamma   90.00
#
_symmetry.space_group_name_H-M   'P 1'
#
loop_
_entity.id
_entity.type
_entity.pdbx_description
1 polymer ?
#
loop_
_entity_poly.entity_id
_entity_poly.type
_entity_poly.pdbx_seq_one_letter_code
_entity_poly.pdbx_strand_id
1 'polypeptide(L)'
;MALRNGLSEELNRQGNEHFARGHYTDAYACYAKALECDRLTGDHRALSATLGNLGNICAVSGRRDSAQSYYQEVLELQKVLGDDKGIGTTLANLGNLRADAGEWDRARAYYLEALDIMTRVHDELGKAVLFSDLGLVARETGECDDALRYYEQSLVLMRRLNNQGGVADAWRMMGRTFALQKRYEDAIACCQTSQSIAERSRDELRAGGARYVLAQCYEDLGQLQVAIELLEQVVRMDRKYALPKLDENMARLTRLRARLDAEDPTPQPRRSRA
;
A
#
# COMPACT_ATOMS: atom_id res chain seq x y z
N MET A 1 19.52 -34.76 0.72
CA MET A 1 19.47 -33.36 1.17
C MET A 1 19.59 -32.38 -0.02
N ALA A 2 20.68 -32.31 -0.74
CA ALA A 2 20.88 -31.33 -1.83
C ALA A 2 19.75 -31.28 -2.90
N LEU A 3 19.25 -32.43 -3.37
CA LEU A 3 18.15 -32.49 -4.33
C LEU A 3 16.82 -31.90 -3.80
N ARG A 4 16.54 -32.00 -2.49
CA ARG A 4 15.33 -31.45 -1.89
C ARG A 4 15.45 -29.94 -1.65
N ASN A 5 16.64 -29.45 -1.28
CA ASN A 5 16.88 -28.01 -1.17
C ASN A 5 16.69 -27.32 -2.54
N GLY A 6 17.28 -27.88 -3.62
CA GLY A 6 17.07 -27.36 -4.96
C GLY A 6 15.61 -27.40 -5.42
N LEU A 7 14.82 -28.40 -4.99
CA LEU A 7 13.40 -28.47 -5.30
C LEU A 7 12.61 -27.39 -4.55
N SER A 8 12.90 -27.17 -3.25
CA SER A 8 12.25 -26.11 -2.47
C SER A 8 12.53 -24.72 -3.04
N GLU A 9 13.78 -24.42 -3.39
CA GLU A 9 14.15 -23.15 -4.02
C GLU A 9 13.39 -22.92 -5.34
N GLU A 10 13.31 -23.95 -6.18
CA GLU A 10 12.59 -23.87 -7.45
C GLU A 10 11.07 -23.64 -7.24
N LEU A 11 10.46 -24.35 -6.28
CA LEU A 11 9.05 -24.17 -5.93
C LEU A 11 8.77 -22.77 -5.37
N ASN A 12 9.66 -22.22 -4.53
CA ASN A 12 9.56 -20.86 -4.04
C ASN A 12 9.69 -19.84 -5.19
N ARG A 13 10.60 -20.06 -6.14
CA ARG A 13 10.75 -19.22 -7.33
C ARG A 13 9.46 -19.20 -8.17
N GLN A 14 8.89 -20.37 -8.45
CA GLN A 14 7.61 -20.50 -9.19
C GLN A 14 6.48 -19.81 -8.41
N GLY A 15 6.42 -20.01 -7.10
CA GLY A 15 5.46 -19.34 -6.22
C GLY A 15 5.55 -17.82 -6.32
N ASN A 16 6.77 -17.26 -6.31
CA ASN A 16 7.01 -15.83 -6.47
C ASN A 16 6.54 -15.32 -7.85
N GLU A 17 6.76 -16.10 -8.92
CA GLU A 17 6.27 -15.73 -10.26
C GLU A 17 4.74 -15.71 -10.33
N HIS A 18 4.08 -16.71 -9.75
CA HIS A 18 2.61 -16.74 -9.66
C HIS A 18 2.08 -15.58 -8.80
N PHE A 19 2.72 -15.30 -7.69
CA PHE A 19 2.35 -14.18 -6.81
C PHE A 19 2.44 -12.84 -7.54
N ALA A 20 3.53 -12.59 -8.25
CA ALA A 20 3.74 -11.37 -9.03
C ALA A 20 2.69 -11.16 -10.14
N ARG A 21 2.11 -12.24 -10.64
CA ARG A 21 1.02 -12.22 -11.64
C ARG A 21 -0.38 -12.17 -11.01
N GLY A 22 -0.49 -12.17 -9.68
CA GLY A 22 -1.77 -12.20 -8.95
C GLY A 22 -2.44 -13.59 -8.93
N HIS A 23 -1.74 -14.64 -9.36
CA HIS A 23 -2.23 -16.03 -9.33
C HIS A 23 -2.03 -16.64 -7.94
N TYR A 24 -2.75 -16.11 -6.94
CA TYR A 24 -2.52 -16.41 -5.53
C TYR A 24 -2.75 -17.88 -5.14
N THR A 25 -3.69 -18.57 -5.80
CA THR A 25 -3.95 -20.00 -5.58
C THR A 25 -2.77 -20.86 -6.00
N ASP A 26 -2.20 -20.59 -7.18
CA ASP A 26 -1.06 -21.34 -7.71
C ASP A 26 0.19 -21.06 -6.89
N ALA A 27 0.40 -19.79 -6.51
CA ALA A 27 1.50 -19.39 -5.63
C ALA A 27 1.43 -20.13 -4.27
N TYR A 28 0.24 -20.18 -3.66
CA TYR A 28 0.05 -20.92 -2.41
C TYR A 28 0.37 -22.42 -2.58
N ALA A 29 -0.06 -23.04 -3.67
CA ALA A 29 0.22 -24.46 -3.93
C ALA A 29 1.73 -24.73 -4.08
N CYS A 30 2.46 -23.84 -4.74
CA CYS A 30 3.92 -23.94 -4.87
C CYS A 30 4.61 -23.81 -3.50
N TYR A 31 4.26 -22.79 -2.70
CA TYR A 31 4.85 -22.61 -1.38
C TYR A 31 4.48 -23.73 -0.39
N ALA A 32 3.26 -24.28 -0.46
CA ALA A 32 2.88 -25.40 0.38
C ALA A 32 3.75 -26.65 0.11
N LYS A 33 4.05 -26.95 -1.16
CA LYS A 33 4.97 -28.02 -1.54
C LYS A 33 6.41 -27.72 -1.10
N ALA A 34 6.86 -26.46 -1.23
CA ALA A 34 8.17 -26.05 -0.75
C ALA A 34 8.29 -26.24 0.77
N LEU A 35 7.25 -25.91 1.53
CA LEU A 35 7.18 -26.09 2.99
C LEU A 35 7.38 -27.56 3.40
N GLU A 36 6.78 -28.49 2.67
CA GLU A 36 6.99 -29.94 2.95
C GLU A 36 8.46 -30.34 2.76
N CYS A 37 9.11 -29.81 1.70
CA CYS A 37 10.53 -30.05 1.46
C CYS A 37 11.40 -29.47 2.58
N ASP A 38 11.13 -28.21 2.98
CA ASP A 38 11.94 -27.49 3.97
C ASP A 38 11.83 -28.13 5.36
N ARG A 39 10.64 -28.59 5.76
CA ARG A 39 10.44 -29.33 7.01
C ARG A 39 11.23 -30.62 7.05
N LEU A 40 11.39 -31.31 5.92
CA LEU A 40 12.15 -32.55 5.82
C LEU A 40 13.67 -32.34 5.80
N THR A 41 14.14 -31.18 5.35
CA THR A 41 15.56 -30.85 5.26
C THR A 41 16.13 -30.29 6.57
N GLY A 42 15.26 -29.68 7.39
CA GLY A 42 15.66 -28.98 8.60
C GLY A 42 16.40 -27.65 8.33
N ASP A 43 16.33 -27.12 7.11
CA ASP A 43 16.90 -25.82 6.78
C ASP A 43 15.99 -24.70 7.30
N HIS A 44 16.33 -24.17 8.47
CA HIS A 44 15.55 -23.12 9.13
C HIS A 44 15.47 -21.83 8.33
N ARG A 45 16.46 -21.51 7.49
CA ARG A 45 16.41 -20.31 6.63
C ARG A 45 15.41 -20.48 5.50
N ALA A 46 15.49 -21.60 4.79
CA ALA A 46 14.53 -21.94 3.73
C ALA A 46 13.10 -22.02 4.31
N LEU A 47 12.95 -22.72 5.44
CA LEU A 47 11.67 -22.85 6.14
C LEU A 47 11.08 -21.48 6.52
N SER A 48 11.88 -20.58 7.09
CA SER A 48 11.45 -19.21 7.45
C SER A 48 10.99 -18.42 6.23
N ALA A 49 11.73 -18.49 5.11
CA ALA A 49 11.37 -17.79 3.87
C ALA A 49 10.05 -18.31 3.28
N THR A 50 9.88 -19.64 3.23
CA THR A 50 8.66 -20.27 2.69
C THR A 50 7.44 -19.98 3.55
N LEU A 51 7.56 -20.04 4.88
CA LEU A 51 6.49 -19.65 5.81
C LEU A 51 6.14 -18.16 5.67
N GLY A 52 7.11 -17.28 5.50
CA GLY A 52 6.90 -15.86 5.24
C GLY A 52 6.07 -15.63 3.96
N ASN A 53 6.39 -16.35 2.89
CA ASN A 53 5.64 -16.29 1.63
C ASN A 53 4.20 -16.80 1.81
N LEU A 54 3.99 -17.89 2.55
CA LEU A 54 2.65 -18.39 2.90
C LEU A 54 1.88 -17.38 3.75
N GLY A 55 2.53 -16.75 4.71
CA GLY A 55 1.96 -15.68 5.50
C GLY A 55 1.47 -14.52 4.62
N ASN A 56 2.31 -14.05 3.71
CA ASN A 56 1.98 -12.97 2.77
C ASN A 56 0.77 -13.32 1.89
N ILE A 57 0.73 -14.55 1.33
CA ILE A 57 -0.42 -14.98 0.51
C ILE A 57 -1.70 -15.08 1.34
N CYS A 58 -1.60 -15.60 2.56
CA CYS A 58 -2.76 -15.68 3.44
C CYS A 58 -3.28 -14.28 3.80
N ALA A 59 -2.38 -13.31 4.06
CA ALA A 59 -2.74 -11.93 4.35
C ALA A 59 -3.52 -11.30 3.17
N VAL A 60 -2.96 -11.31 1.95
CA VAL A 60 -3.63 -10.73 0.77
C VAL A 60 -4.91 -11.47 0.37
N SER A 61 -5.05 -12.74 0.75
CA SER A 61 -6.26 -13.56 0.53
C SER A 61 -7.29 -13.42 1.66
N GLY A 62 -7.08 -12.54 2.63
CA GLY A 62 -7.97 -12.33 3.77
C GLY A 62 -8.00 -13.45 4.80
N ARG A 63 -7.10 -14.45 4.71
CA ARG A 63 -6.98 -15.57 5.67
C ARG A 63 -6.11 -15.16 6.86
N ARG A 64 -6.62 -14.22 7.66
CA ARG A 64 -5.87 -13.53 8.72
C ARG A 64 -5.27 -14.46 9.78
N ASP A 65 -6.05 -15.43 10.26
CA ASP A 65 -5.58 -16.36 11.31
C ASP A 65 -4.42 -17.23 10.80
N SER A 66 -4.51 -17.70 9.56
CA SER A 66 -3.43 -18.45 8.92
C SER A 66 -2.17 -17.59 8.72
N ALA A 67 -2.34 -16.35 8.27
CA ALA A 67 -1.23 -15.41 8.10
C ALA A 67 -0.52 -15.16 9.45
N GLN A 68 -1.30 -14.91 10.51
CA GLN A 68 -0.77 -14.73 11.85
C GLN A 68 0.03 -15.95 12.33
N SER A 69 -0.53 -17.15 12.14
CA SER A 69 0.14 -18.39 12.56
C SER A 69 1.49 -18.57 11.84
N TYR A 70 1.51 -18.35 10.52
CA TYR A 70 2.76 -18.43 9.76
C TYR A 70 3.78 -17.38 10.20
N TYR A 71 3.39 -16.12 10.39
CA TYR A 71 4.32 -15.09 10.87
C TYR A 71 4.84 -15.35 12.28
N GLN A 72 4.05 -15.98 13.16
CA GLN A 72 4.52 -16.38 14.48
C GLN A 72 5.59 -17.49 14.39
N GLU A 73 5.39 -18.50 13.53
CA GLU A 73 6.39 -19.55 13.29
C GLU A 73 7.68 -18.97 12.69
N VAL A 74 7.53 -17.99 11.76
CA VAL A 74 8.68 -17.25 11.19
C VAL A 74 9.46 -16.52 12.28
N LEU A 75 8.80 -15.80 13.19
CA LEU A 75 9.46 -15.07 14.27
C LEU A 75 10.32 -16.00 15.15
N GLU A 76 9.79 -17.18 15.51
CA GLU A 76 10.55 -18.12 16.33
C GLU A 76 11.80 -18.66 15.59
N LEU A 77 11.67 -18.94 14.29
CA LEU A 77 12.82 -19.36 13.47
C LEU A 77 13.86 -18.25 13.35
N GLN A 78 13.42 -17.01 13.12
CA GLN A 78 14.31 -15.86 12.98
C GLN A 78 15.07 -15.54 14.28
N LYS A 79 14.42 -15.71 15.45
CA LYS A 79 15.09 -15.61 16.75
C LYS A 79 16.20 -16.65 16.89
N VAL A 80 15.93 -17.91 16.52
CA VAL A 80 16.94 -19.00 16.54
C VAL A 80 18.09 -18.69 15.59
N LEU A 81 17.80 -18.09 14.43
CA LEU A 81 18.81 -17.74 13.42
C LEU A 81 19.58 -16.46 13.74
N GLY A 82 19.13 -15.65 14.71
CA GLY A 82 19.69 -14.31 14.97
C GLY A 82 19.45 -13.33 13.82
N ASP A 83 18.36 -13.51 13.07
CA ASP A 83 18.00 -12.65 11.94
C ASP A 83 17.15 -11.44 12.41
N ASP A 84 17.82 -10.49 13.03
CA ASP A 84 17.16 -9.28 13.54
C ASP A 84 16.41 -8.52 12.43
N LYS A 85 16.99 -8.41 11.23
CA LYS A 85 16.32 -7.76 10.11
C LYS A 85 15.04 -8.48 9.70
N GLY A 86 15.09 -9.80 9.64
CA GLY A 86 13.93 -10.65 9.40
C GLY A 86 12.85 -10.43 10.45
N ILE A 87 13.22 -10.43 11.74
CA ILE A 87 12.31 -10.19 12.87
C ILE A 87 11.58 -8.86 12.66
N GLY A 88 12.30 -7.76 12.40
CA GLY A 88 11.69 -6.47 12.15
C GLY A 88 10.71 -6.47 10.96
N THR A 89 11.05 -7.16 9.87
CA THR A 89 10.16 -7.31 8.70
C THR A 89 8.90 -8.10 9.06
N THR A 90 9.04 -9.18 9.82
CA THR A 90 7.87 -10.01 10.21
C THR A 90 6.96 -9.29 11.19
N LEU A 91 7.52 -8.50 12.11
CA LEU A 91 6.73 -7.61 12.99
C LEU A 91 5.96 -6.56 12.18
N ALA A 92 6.58 -5.96 11.15
CA ALA A 92 5.88 -5.04 10.25
C ALA A 92 4.70 -5.73 9.56
N ASN A 93 4.87 -6.97 9.07
CA ASN A 93 3.79 -7.75 8.46
C ASN A 93 2.66 -8.07 9.45
N LEU A 94 2.98 -8.38 10.71
CA LEU A 94 1.98 -8.53 11.78
C LEU A 94 1.25 -7.20 12.05
N GLY A 95 1.99 -6.09 12.03
CA GLY A 95 1.42 -4.74 12.12
C GLY A 95 0.41 -4.48 10.99
N ASN A 96 0.78 -4.79 9.74
CA ASN A 96 -0.10 -4.66 8.58
C ASN A 96 -1.38 -5.50 8.76
N LEU A 97 -1.23 -6.74 9.24
CA LEU A 97 -2.37 -7.62 9.49
C LEU A 97 -3.34 -7.05 10.52
N ARG A 98 -2.84 -6.33 11.54
CA ARG A 98 -3.65 -5.63 12.55
C ARG A 98 -4.28 -4.35 11.98
N ALA A 99 -3.53 -3.59 11.19
CA ALA A 99 -4.05 -2.40 10.52
C ALA A 99 -5.20 -2.74 9.56
N ASP A 100 -5.07 -3.82 8.78
CA ASP A 100 -6.13 -4.33 7.90
C ASP A 100 -7.38 -4.81 8.67
N ALA A 101 -7.23 -5.13 9.95
CA ALA A 101 -8.34 -5.45 10.84
C ALA A 101 -8.92 -4.23 11.57
N GLY A 102 -8.34 -3.03 11.38
CA GLY A 102 -8.69 -1.81 12.12
C GLY A 102 -8.21 -1.80 13.57
N GLU A 103 -7.33 -2.72 13.94
CA GLU A 103 -6.76 -2.84 15.29
C GLU A 103 -5.55 -1.90 15.45
N TRP A 104 -5.79 -0.58 15.35
CA TRP A 104 -4.75 0.46 15.18
C TRP A 104 -3.72 0.48 16.31
N ASP A 105 -4.13 0.30 17.57
CA ASP A 105 -3.19 0.29 18.71
C ASP A 105 -2.23 -0.90 18.65
N ARG A 106 -2.72 -2.06 18.22
CA ARG A 106 -1.89 -3.25 18.06
C ARG A 106 -0.95 -3.11 16.85
N ALA A 107 -1.44 -2.53 15.75
CA ALA A 107 -0.61 -2.23 14.60
C ALA A 107 0.56 -1.29 15.00
N ARG A 108 0.23 -0.20 15.73
CA ARG A 108 1.22 0.75 16.25
C ARG A 108 2.28 0.05 17.10
N ALA A 109 1.88 -0.83 18.00
CA ALA A 109 2.81 -1.55 18.87
C ALA A 109 3.81 -2.40 18.05
N TYR A 110 3.33 -3.16 17.07
CA TYR A 110 4.19 -3.94 16.18
C TYR A 110 5.12 -3.07 15.34
N TYR A 111 4.65 -1.95 14.79
CA TYR A 111 5.48 -1.05 14.00
C TYR A 111 6.57 -0.36 14.82
N LEU A 112 6.28 0.00 16.07
CA LEU A 112 7.28 0.60 16.96
C LEU A 112 8.37 -0.40 17.35
N GLU A 113 7.99 -1.66 17.63
CA GLU A 113 8.95 -2.73 17.89
C GLU A 113 9.82 -3.00 16.66
N ALA A 114 9.21 -3.09 15.47
CA ALA A 114 9.93 -3.22 14.21
C ALA A 114 10.89 -2.04 13.96
N LEU A 115 10.46 -0.81 14.24
CA LEU A 115 11.25 0.40 14.04
C LEU A 115 12.49 0.44 14.93
N ASP A 116 12.38 -0.01 16.20
CA ASP A 116 13.53 -0.17 17.08
C ASP A 116 14.56 -1.13 16.50
N ILE A 117 14.10 -2.29 16.02
CA ILE A 117 14.97 -3.28 15.39
C ILE A 117 15.62 -2.72 14.13
N MET A 118 14.83 -2.13 13.19
CA MET A 118 15.39 -1.55 11.96
C MET A 118 16.38 -0.42 12.24
N THR A 119 16.21 0.28 13.35
CA THR A 119 17.16 1.30 13.80
C THR A 119 18.48 0.68 14.26
N ARG A 120 18.42 -0.39 15.04
CA ARG A 120 19.61 -1.12 15.51
C ARG A 120 20.41 -1.75 14.38
N VAL A 121 19.71 -2.32 13.38
CA VAL A 121 20.36 -2.95 12.22
C VAL A 121 20.69 -1.96 11.08
N HIS A 122 20.44 -0.66 11.28
CA HIS A 122 20.69 0.41 10.33
C HIS A 122 19.97 0.21 8.97
N ASP A 123 18.79 -0.39 8.95
CA ASP A 123 17.97 -0.52 7.74
C ASP A 123 17.16 0.77 7.50
N GLU A 124 17.76 1.71 6.78
CA GLU A 124 17.12 3.00 6.49
C GLU A 124 15.86 2.86 5.61
N LEU A 125 15.80 1.85 4.73
CA LEU A 125 14.60 1.60 3.93
C LEU A 125 13.47 1.04 4.80
N GLY A 126 13.77 0.06 5.64
CA GLY A 126 12.80 -0.48 6.60
C GLY A 126 12.24 0.60 7.51
N LYS A 127 13.11 1.47 8.05
CA LYS A 127 12.68 2.63 8.85
C LYS A 127 11.74 3.56 8.08
N ALA A 128 12.08 3.88 6.83
CA ALA A 128 11.26 4.79 6.02
C ALA A 128 9.86 4.23 5.76
N VAL A 129 9.74 2.91 5.51
CA VAL A 129 8.46 2.23 5.36
C VAL A 129 7.67 2.28 6.67
N LEU A 130 8.28 1.90 7.79
CA LEU A 130 7.64 1.91 9.11
C LEU A 130 7.16 3.30 9.54
N PHE A 131 7.89 4.36 9.21
CA PHE A 131 7.38 5.72 9.41
C PHE A 131 6.14 6.00 8.57
N SER A 132 6.06 5.52 7.34
CA SER A 132 4.83 5.64 6.54
C SER A 132 3.66 4.86 7.15
N ASP A 133 3.90 3.67 7.69
CA ASP A 133 2.88 2.83 8.32
C ASP A 133 2.42 3.44 9.65
N LEU A 134 3.32 3.97 10.48
CA LEU A 134 2.99 4.72 11.69
C LEU A 134 2.19 5.99 11.36
N GLY A 135 2.56 6.68 10.28
CA GLY A 135 1.81 7.83 9.77
C GLY A 135 0.40 7.45 9.34
N LEU A 136 0.22 6.29 8.71
CA LEU A 136 -1.10 5.76 8.37
C LEU A 136 -1.93 5.52 9.63
N VAL A 137 -1.36 4.83 10.64
CA VAL A 137 -2.05 4.58 11.91
C VAL A 137 -2.46 5.88 12.58
N ALA A 138 -1.55 6.83 12.71
CA ALA A 138 -1.82 8.13 13.34
C ALA A 138 -2.94 8.89 12.60
N ARG A 139 -2.96 8.85 11.27
CA ARG A 139 -4.03 9.45 10.47
C ARG A 139 -5.38 8.77 10.72
N GLU A 140 -5.43 7.45 10.74
CA GLU A 140 -6.69 6.69 10.93
C GLU A 140 -7.22 6.82 12.37
N THR A 141 -6.34 7.10 13.34
CA THR A 141 -6.73 7.42 14.74
C THR A 141 -7.01 8.91 14.98
N GLY A 142 -6.90 9.76 13.93
CA GLY A 142 -7.19 11.20 14.02
C GLY A 142 -6.04 12.06 14.53
N GLU A 143 -4.86 11.48 14.77
CA GLU A 143 -3.64 12.16 15.22
C GLU A 143 -2.91 12.78 14.01
N CYS A 144 -3.57 13.74 13.31
CA CYS A 144 -3.09 14.23 12.02
C CYS A 144 -1.71 14.87 12.07
N ASP A 145 -1.36 15.58 13.15
CA ASP A 145 -0.06 16.23 13.28
C ASP A 145 1.07 15.20 13.47
N ASP A 146 0.80 14.12 14.19
CA ASP A 146 1.73 13.01 14.33
C ASP A 146 1.88 12.26 12.99
N ALA A 147 0.80 12.07 12.26
CA ALA A 147 0.84 11.49 10.92
C ALA A 147 1.76 12.29 10.00
N LEU A 148 1.63 13.61 9.96
CA LEU A 148 2.47 14.50 9.16
C LEU A 148 3.95 14.37 9.58
N ARG A 149 4.26 14.36 10.88
CA ARG A 149 5.64 14.16 11.38
C ARG A 149 6.24 12.83 10.93
N TYR A 150 5.47 11.74 11.00
CA TYR A 150 5.92 10.44 10.51
C TYR A 150 6.17 10.42 9.00
N TYR A 151 5.26 10.99 8.20
CA TYR A 151 5.45 11.07 6.75
C TYR A 151 6.64 11.94 6.36
N GLU A 152 6.92 13.02 7.09
CA GLU A 152 8.13 13.84 6.90
C GLU A 152 9.41 13.03 7.17
N GLN A 153 9.44 12.22 8.23
CA GLN A 153 10.57 11.33 8.52
C GLN A 153 10.77 10.30 7.41
N SER A 154 9.70 9.68 6.92
CA SER A 154 9.75 8.79 5.77
C SER A 154 10.28 9.51 4.53
N LEU A 155 9.78 10.71 4.23
CA LEU A 155 10.17 11.53 3.08
C LEU A 155 11.67 11.83 3.10
N VAL A 156 12.23 12.21 4.25
CA VAL A 156 13.67 12.49 4.40
C VAL A 156 14.50 11.25 4.07
N LEU A 157 14.13 10.09 4.58
CA LEU A 157 14.84 8.84 4.32
C LEU A 157 14.69 8.40 2.87
N MET A 158 13.49 8.45 2.29
CA MET A 158 13.24 8.08 0.90
C MET A 158 14.04 8.97 -0.06
N ARG A 159 14.19 10.27 0.25
CA ARG A 159 15.05 11.18 -0.53
C ARG A 159 16.53 10.76 -0.46
N ARG A 160 17.05 10.45 0.73
CA ARG A 160 18.44 9.99 0.92
C ARG A 160 18.72 8.70 0.15
N LEU A 161 17.73 7.82 0.08
CA LEU A 161 17.79 6.56 -0.64
C LEU A 161 17.55 6.70 -2.16
N ASN A 162 17.29 7.92 -2.67
CA ASN A 162 16.89 8.18 -4.04
C ASN A 162 15.65 7.39 -4.50
N ASN A 163 14.80 6.98 -3.56
CA ASN A 163 13.57 6.24 -3.83
C ASN A 163 12.44 7.20 -4.22
N GLN A 164 12.36 7.55 -5.51
CA GLN A 164 11.38 8.51 -6.03
C GLN A 164 9.93 8.04 -5.82
N GLY A 165 9.67 6.72 -5.90
CA GLY A 165 8.36 6.15 -5.60
C GLY A 165 7.93 6.42 -4.15
N GLY A 166 8.81 6.13 -3.20
CA GLY A 166 8.57 6.41 -1.78
C GLY A 166 8.40 7.91 -1.49
N VAL A 167 9.19 8.76 -2.17
CA VAL A 167 9.02 10.22 -2.08
C VAL A 167 7.63 10.65 -2.56
N ALA A 168 7.16 10.13 -3.70
CA ALA A 168 5.83 10.45 -4.21
C ALA A 168 4.72 9.96 -3.26
N ASP A 169 4.86 8.74 -2.70
CA ASP A 169 3.89 8.20 -1.75
C ASP A 169 3.83 9.03 -0.46
N ALA A 170 4.97 9.44 0.10
CA ALA A 170 5.00 10.30 1.29
C ALA A 170 4.25 11.63 1.04
N TRP A 171 4.53 12.30 -0.07
CA TRP A 171 3.80 13.53 -0.45
C TRP A 171 2.30 13.31 -0.59
N ARG A 172 1.88 12.22 -1.23
CA ARG A 172 0.47 11.87 -1.37
C ARG A 172 -0.20 11.60 -0.01
N MET A 173 0.49 10.93 0.90
CA MET A 173 -0.04 10.66 2.26
C MET A 173 -0.17 11.94 3.08
N MET A 174 0.81 12.85 3.00
CA MET A 174 0.70 14.18 3.61
C MET A 174 -0.51 14.94 3.02
N GLY A 175 -0.67 14.94 1.70
CA GLY A 175 -1.82 15.57 1.04
C GLY A 175 -3.17 15.01 1.52
N ARG A 176 -3.28 13.69 1.69
CA ARG A 176 -4.49 13.08 2.28
C ARG A 176 -4.73 13.54 3.71
N THR A 177 -3.67 13.68 4.50
CA THR A 177 -3.78 14.14 5.89
C THR A 177 -4.22 15.59 5.97
N PHE A 178 -3.64 16.48 5.14
CA PHE A 178 -4.11 17.87 5.04
C PHE A 178 -5.56 17.99 4.58
N ALA A 179 -5.99 17.15 3.65
CA ALA A 179 -7.38 17.11 3.20
C ALA A 179 -8.35 16.74 4.35
N LEU A 180 -7.97 15.78 5.23
CA LEU A 180 -8.75 15.47 6.44
C LEU A 180 -8.85 16.67 7.40
N GLN A 181 -7.79 17.48 7.51
CA GLN A 181 -7.79 18.74 8.26
C GLN A 181 -8.51 19.89 7.53
N LYS A 182 -9.06 19.65 6.34
CA LYS A 182 -9.67 20.66 5.44
C LYS A 182 -8.70 21.76 5.00
N ARG A 183 -7.41 21.51 5.05
CA ARG A 183 -6.34 22.38 4.56
C ARG A 183 -6.09 22.07 3.09
N TYR A 184 -7.05 22.46 2.25
CA TYR A 184 -7.10 22.01 0.86
C TYR A 184 -5.96 22.54 0.00
N GLU A 185 -5.48 23.79 0.25
CA GLU A 185 -4.33 24.35 -0.47
C GLU A 185 -3.05 23.53 -0.23
N ASP A 186 -2.78 23.17 1.05
CA ASP A 186 -1.64 22.32 1.40
C ASP A 186 -1.78 20.91 0.82
N ALA A 187 -3.00 20.35 0.86
CA ALA A 187 -3.30 19.05 0.28
C ALA A 187 -3.04 19.02 -1.23
N ILE A 188 -3.50 20.04 -1.96
CA ILE A 188 -3.31 20.19 -3.40
C ILE A 188 -1.83 20.33 -3.73
N ALA A 189 -1.08 21.17 -3.04
CA ALA A 189 0.36 21.35 -3.26
C ALA A 189 1.15 20.05 -3.08
N CYS A 190 0.85 19.31 -2.01
CA CYS A 190 1.47 17.99 -1.75
C CYS A 190 1.13 16.98 -2.85
N CYS A 191 -0.15 16.89 -3.26
CA CYS A 191 -0.57 15.91 -4.26
C CYS A 191 -0.08 16.27 -5.66
N GLN A 192 0.02 17.56 -6.03
CA GLN A 192 0.64 17.99 -7.28
C GLN A 192 2.14 17.63 -7.32
N THR A 193 2.84 17.79 -6.20
CA THR A 193 4.24 17.35 -6.07
C THR A 193 4.36 15.84 -6.28
N SER A 194 3.51 15.04 -5.61
CA SER A 194 3.44 13.59 -5.79
C SER A 194 3.19 13.20 -7.24
N GLN A 195 2.18 13.82 -7.88
CA GLN A 195 1.83 13.59 -9.28
C GLN A 195 3.01 13.88 -10.21
N SER A 196 3.66 15.03 -10.05
CA SER A 196 4.79 15.43 -10.88
C SER A 196 5.97 14.46 -10.78
N ILE A 197 6.26 13.93 -9.58
CA ILE A 197 7.31 12.93 -9.38
C ILE A 197 6.93 11.62 -10.07
N ALA A 198 5.70 11.15 -9.89
CA ALA A 198 5.21 9.92 -10.48
C ALA A 198 5.19 9.98 -12.02
N GLU A 199 4.76 11.10 -12.60
CA GLU A 199 4.75 11.31 -14.06
C GLU A 199 6.16 11.30 -14.65
N ARG A 200 7.13 11.94 -13.99
CA ARG A 200 8.54 11.89 -14.42
C ARG A 200 9.11 10.47 -14.38
N SER A 201 8.66 9.66 -13.44
CA SER A 201 9.04 8.25 -13.32
C SER A 201 8.20 7.31 -14.20
N ARG A 202 7.21 7.84 -14.94
CA ARG A 202 6.23 7.08 -15.74
C ARG A 202 5.43 6.07 -14.89
N ASP A 203 5.22 6.38 -13.62
CA ASP A 203 4.43 5.56 -12.69
C ASP A 203 2.97 6.02 -12.72
N GLU A 204 2.21 5.46 -13.65
CA GLU A 204 0.80 5.82 -13.84
C GLU A 204 -0.06 5.51 -12.60
N LEU A 205 0.26 4.45 -11.85
CA LEU A 205 -0.51 4.06 -10.67
C LEU A 205 -0.34 5.09 -9.54
N ARG A 206 0.89 5.52 -9.27
CA ARG A 206 1.14 6.57 -8.28
C ARG A 206 0.56 7.91 -8.71
N ALA A 207 0.71 8.28 -9.99
CA ALA A 207 0.09 9.49 -10.52
C ALA A 207 -1.43 9.46 -10.39
N GLY A 208 -2.07 8.31 -10.66
CA GLY A 208 -3.50 8.09 -10.46
C GLY A 208 -3.93 8.25 -9.00
N GLY A 209 -3.14 7.70 -8.07
CA GLY A 209 -3.39 7.87 -6.64
C GLY A 209 -3.34 9.33 -6.19
N ALA A 210 -2.41 10.13 -6.71
CA ALA A 210 -2.34 11.57 -6.42
C ALA A 210 -3.54 12.32 -7.03
N ARG A 211 -3.90 12.02 -8.30
CA ARG A 211 -5.08 12.62 -8.97
C ARG A 211 -6.38 12.32 -8.23
N TYR A 212 -6.51 11.11 -7.65
CA TYR A 212 -7.68 10.76 -6.85
C TYR A 212 -7.86 11.68 -5.65
N VAL A 213 -6.78 11.99 -4.93
CA VAL A 213 -6.82 12.92 -3.78
C VAL A 213 -7.06 14.35 -4.25
N LEU A 214 -6.43 14.78 -5.35
CA LEU A 214 -6.69 16.09 -5.96
C LEU A 214 -8.16 16.25 -6.33
N ALA A 215 -8.76 15.25 -6.99
CA ALA A 215 -10.18 15.27 -7.35
C ALA A 215 -11.07 15.40 -6.12
N GLN A 216 -10.70 14.77 -5.00
CA GLN A 216 -11.40 14.91 -3.70
C GLN A 216 -11.32 16.36 -3.19
N CYS A 217 -10.11 16.94 -3.16
CA CYS A 217 -9.94 18.31 -2.67
C CYS A 217 -10.72 19.32 -3.53
N TYR A 218 -10.69 19.21 -4.86
CA TYR A 218 -11.43 20.09 -5.75
C TYR A 218 -12.95 19.91 -5.67
N GLU A 219 -13.43 18.68 -5.45
CA GLU A 219 -14.84 18.42 -5.15
C GLU A 219 -15.29 19.12 -3.87
N ASP A 220 -14.50 19.00 -2.79
CA ASP A 220 -14.79 19.63 -1.49
C ASP A 220 -14.74 21.16 -1.55
N LEU A 221 -13.93 21.72 -2.44
CA LEU A 221 -13.87 23.15 -2.75
C LEU A 221 -14.98 23.64 -3.72
N GLY A 222 -15.85 22.76 -4.21
CA GLY A 222 -16.89 23.09 -5.18
C GLY A 222 -16.37 23.32 -6.61
N GLN A 223 -15.09 23.03 -6.89
CA GLN A 223 -14.51 23.17 -8.22
C GLN A 223 -14.78 21.91 -9.05
N LEU A 224 -16.08 21.68 -9.35
CA LEU A 224 -16.58 20.43 -9.91
C LEU A 224 -15.96 20.08 -11.27
N GLN A 225 -15.75 21.07 -12.14
CA GLN A 225 -15.15 20.81 -13.46
C GLN A 225 -13.75 20.22 -13.36
N VAL A 226 -12.90 20.77 -12.48
CA VAL A 226 -11.53 20.28 -12.27
C VAL A 226 -11.55 18.89 -11.65
N ALA A 227 -12.45 18.67 -10.67
CA ALA A 227 -12.62 17.36 -10.03
C ALA A 227 -13.03 16.28 -11.05
N ILE A 228 -13.93 16.60 -11.97
CA ILE A 228 -14.38 15.71 -13.05
C ILE A 228 -13.20 15.35 -13.97
N GLU A 229 -12.43 16.32 -14.45
CA GLU A 229 -11.29 16.08 -15.34
C GLU A 229 -10.22 15.16 -14.73
N LEU A 230 -9.93 15.37 -13.44
CA LEU A 230 -8.99 14.51 -12.70
C LEU A 230 -9.56 13.10 -12.50
N LEU A 231 -10.84 13.01 -12.13
CA LEU A 231 -11.46 11.70 -11.88
C LEU A 231 -11.64 10.88 -13.17
N GLU A 232 -11.86 11.54 -14.32
CA GLU A 232 -11.84 10.88 -15.63
C GLU A 232 -10.48 10.20 -15.92
N GLN A 233 -9.37 10.87 -15.55
CA GLN A 233 -8.04 10.30 -15.69
C GLN A 233 -7.86 9.08 -14.77
N VAL A 234 -8.36 9.16 -13.54
CA VAL A 234 -8.37 8.02 -12.60
C VAL A 234 -9.18 6.84 -13.16
N VAL A 235 -10.40 7.09 -13.66
CA VAL A 235 -11.25 6.03 -14.24
C VAL A 235 -10.60 5.39 -15.48
N ARG A 236 -9.92 6.18 -16.33
CA ARG A 236 -9.17 5.62 -17.47
C ARG A 236 -8.04 4.68 -17.00
N MET A 237 -7.32 5.08 -15.96
CA MET A 237 -6.26 4.25 -15.36
C MET A 237 -6.85 2.98 -14.72
N ASP A 238 -7.93 3.11 -13.92
CA ASP A 238 -8.59 1.98 -13.26
C ASP A 238 -9.06 0.94 -14.28
N ARG A 239 -9.60 1.39 -15.43
CA ARG A 239 -10.01 0.51 -16.52
C ARG A 239 -8.82 -0.18 -17.18
N LYS A 240 -7.73 0.57 -17.44
CA LYS A 240 -6.51 0.04 -18.07
C LYS A 240 -5.88 -1.08 -17.24
N TYR A 241 -5.90 -0.95 -15.91
CA TYR A 241 -5.26 -1.87 -14.99
C TYR A 241 -6.23 -2.81 -14.26
N ALA A 242 -7.53 -2.80 -14.63
CA ALA A 242 -8.59 -3.56 -13.99
C ALA A 242 -8.62 -3.40 -12.45
N LEU A 243 -8.52 -2.15 -11.97
CA LEU A 243 -8.45 -1.88 -10.55
C LEU A 243 -9.81 -2.03 -9.86
N PRO A 244 -9.84 -2.48 -8.60
CA PRO A 244 -11.09 -2.83 -7.90
C PRO A 244 -12.01 -1.62 -7.63
N LYS A 245 -11.49 -0.38 -7.71
CA LYS A 245 -12.27 0.85 -7.49
C LYS A 245 -12.92 1.43 -8.73
N LEU A 246 -12.84 0.77 -9.88
CA LEU A 246 -13.37 1.28 -11.14
C LEU A 246 -14.86 1.67 -11.04
N ASP A 247 -15.69 0.75 -10.53
CA ASP A 247 -17.14 1.00 -10.45
C ASP A 247 -17.49 2.12 -9.47
N GLU A 248 -16.80 2.19 -8.34
CA GLU A 248 -16.95 3.26 -7.34
C GLU A 248 -16.60 4.63 -7.95
N ASN A 249 -15.46 4.70 -8.64
CA ASN A 249 -14.98 5.94 -9.27
C ASN A 249 -15.85 6.36 -10.47
N MET A 250 -16.39 5.42 -11.24
CA MET A 250 -17.38 5.69 -12.30
C MET A 250 -18.69 6.26 -11.72
N ALA A 251 -19.19 5.67 -10.65
CA ALA A 251 -20.39 6.16 -9.97
C ALA A 251 -20.18 7.58 -9.39
N ARG A 252 -19.00 7.84 -8.80
CA ARG A 252 -18.63 9.18 -8.33
C ARG A 252 -18.57 10.19 -9.47
N LEU A 253 -17.93 9.85 -10.59
CA LEU A 253 -17.85 10.68 -11.78
C LEU A 253 -19.24 11.05 -12.31
N THR A 254 -20.15 10.09 -12.37
CA THR A 254 -21.54 10.31 -12.79
C THR A 254 -22.26 11.29 -11.87
N ARG A 255 -22.09 11.17 -10.55
CA ARG A 255 -22.69 12.11 -9.57
C ARG A 255 -22.13 13.52 -9.72
N LEU A 256 -20.82 13.67 -9.94
CA LEU A 256 -20.21 15.01 -10.12
C LEU A 256 -20.71 15.70 -11.37
N ARG A 257 -20.85 14.98 -12.48
CA ARG A 257 -21.42 15.55 -13.72
C ARG A 257 -22.86 16.01 -13.52
N ALA A 258 -23.70 15.20 -12.88
CA ALA A 258 -25.08 15.58 -12.59
C ALA A 258 -25.18 16.81 -11.68
N ARG A 259 -24.25 16.98 -10.72
CA ARG A 259 -24.15 18.19 -9.89
C ARG A 259 -23.77 19.40 -10.74
N LEU A 260 -22.77 19.29 -11.60
CA LEU A 260 -22.32 20.37 -12.46
C LEU A 260 -23.45 20.84 -13.41
N ASP A 261 -24.16 19.88 -14.03
CA ASP A 261 -25.31 20.18 -14.91
C ASP A 261 -26.47 20.89 -14.17
N ALA A 262 -26.63 20.60 -12.88
CA ALA A 262 -27.64 21.25 -12.05
C ALA A 262 -27.24 22.67 -11.61
N GLU A 263 -25.93 22.94 -11.46
CA GLU A 263 -25.40 24.27 -11.11
C GLU A 263 -25.38 25.24 -12.33
N ASP A 264 -25.19 24.71 -13.53
CA ASP A 264 -25.21 25.49 -14.80
C ASP A 264 -26.22 24.86 -15.79
N PRO A 265 -27.53 25.10 -15.58
CA PRO A 265 -28.55 24.58 -16.48
C PRO A 265 -28.51 25.37 -17.80
N THR A 266 -27.61 24.97 -18.71
CA THR A 266 -27.65 25.51 -20.09
C THR A 266 -29.04 25.22 -20.66
N PRO A 267 -29.76 26.24 -21.18
CA PRO A 267 -31.09 26.04 -21.74
C PRO A 267 -30.98 25.08 -22.94
N GLN A 268 -31.57 23.88 -22.79
CA GLN A 268 -31.69 22.96 -23.94
C GLN A 268 -32.31 23.72 -25.12
N PRO A 269 -31.73 23.66 -26.34
CA PRO A 269 -32.34 24.27 -27.49
C PRO A 269 -33.74 23.66 -27.64
N ARG A 270 -34.77 24.51 -27.56
CA ARG A 270 -36.17 24.11 -27.79
C ARG A 270 -36.23 23.37 -29.11
N ARG A 271 -36.50 22.07 -29.09
CA ARG A 271 -36.85 21.34 -30.32
C ARG A 271 -38.03 22.09 -30.94
N SER A 272 -37.77 22.81 -32.02
CA SER A 272 -38.80 23.41 -32.87
C SER A 272 -39.67 22.25 -33.37
N ARG A 273 -40.89 22.22 -32.87
CA ARG A 273 -41.96 21.43 -33.50
C ARG A 273 -42.24 22.09 -34.86
N ALA A 274 -41.83 21.45 -35.94
CA ALA A 274 -42.36 21.65 -37.28
C ALA A 274 -43.41 20.56 -37.52
#